data_fe6e65f3196ab2f4ab716bdf69b2eeed
#
_entry.id   fe6e65f3196ab2f4ab716bdf69b2eeed
#
_cell.length_a   1.000
_cell.length_b   1.000
_cell.length_c   1.000
_cell.angle_alpha   90.00
_cell.angle_beta   90.00
_cell.angle_gamma   90.00
#
_symmetry.space_group_name_H-M   'P 1'
#
loop_
_entity.id
_entity.type
_entity.pdbx_description
1 polymer ?
#
loop_
_entity_poly.entity_id
_entity_poly.type
_entity_poly.pdbx_seq_one_letter_code
_entity_poly.pdbx_strand_id
1 'polypeptide(L)'
;MMNVLVTGGAGYIGSHVVEELQKNGFTPIVYDNLSTGHAAAVPEEVQLVEGDIHDVAFLKHIMAQFEIDAVIHFAASSLVGESMENPSKYYFNNVEGSLHLLEAMKGAGVDYIVFSSTAAVYGEPESVPIKEDSCLNPTNVYGRTKLMI
;
A
#
# COMPACT_ATOMS: atom_id res chain seq x y z
N MET A 1 -10.55 -9.30 -17.94
CA MET A 1 -9.51 -8.30 -17.63
C MET A 1 -9.39 -8.30 -16.12
N MET A 2 -8.19 -8.31 -15.55
CA MET A 2 -8.02 -8.41 -14.09
C MET A 2 -8.23 -7.04 -13.45
N ASN A 3 -9.10 -6.97 -12.43
CA ASN A 3 -9.38 -5.76 -11.67
C ASN A 3 -8.43 -5.69 -10.47
N VAL A 4 -7.65 -4.62 -10.38
CA VAL A 4 -6.59 -4.46 -9.37
C VAL A 4 -6.88 -3.28 -8.47
N LEU A 5 -7.11 -3.52 -7.17
CA LEU A 5 -7.23 -2.45 -6.18
C LEU A 5 -5.84 -1.92 -5.82
N VAL A 6 -5.61 -0.62 -6.03
CA VAL A 6 -4.35 0.05 -5.70
C VAL A 6 -4.58 0.96 -4.49
N THR A 7 -4.24 0.47 -3.29
CA THR A 7 -4.34 1.31 -2.08
C THR A 7 -3.15 2.27 -2.01
N GLY A 8 -3.40 3.53 -1.74
CA GLY A 8 -2.39 4.58 -1.85
C GLY A 8 -2.07 4.96 -3.31
N GLY A 9 -3.03 4.68 -4.22
CA GLY A 9 -2.87 4.89 -5.66
C GLY A 9 -2.84 6.35 -6.11
N ALA A 10 -3.25 7.29 -5.26
CA ALA A 10 -3.13 8.73 -5.50
C ALA A 10 -1.79 9.32 -5.02
N GLY A 11 -0.92 8.51 -4.41
CA GLY A 11 0.45 8.86 -4.02
C GLY A 11 1.41 8.80 -5.21
N TYR A 12 2.67 9.25 -4.99
CA TYR A 12 3.69 9.33 -6.04
C TYR A 12 3.95 7.96 -6.71
N ILE A 13 4.28 6.93 -5.96
CA ILE A 13 4.57 5.60 -6.53
C ILE A 13 3.28 4.96 -7.06
N GLY A 14 2.19 5.07 -6.29
CA GLY A 14 0.91 4.47 -6.64
C GLY A 14 0.37 4.96 -7.98
N SER A 15 0.41 6.26 -8.25
CA SER A 15 -0.10 6.84 -9.50
C SER A 15 0.67 6.34 -10.74
N HIS A 16 1.99 6.21 -10.64
CA HIS A 16 2.79 5.62 -11.72
C HIS A 16 2.45 4.15 -11.98
N VAL A 17 2.21 3.38 -10.91
CA VAL A 17 1.79 1.97 -11.05
C VAL A 17 0.40 1.87 -11.65
N VAL A 18 -0.51 2.77 -11.31
CA VAL A 18 -1.85 2.85 -11.93
C VAL A 18 -1.75 3.03 -13.44
N GLU A 19 -0.92 3.97 -13.92
CA GLU A 19 -0.68 4.16 -15.36
C GLU A 19 -0.09 2.90 -16.02
N GLU A 20 0.89 2.25 -15.38
CA GLU A 20 1.51 1.03 -15.92
C GLU A 20 0.53 -0.15 -15.97
N LEU A 21 -0.36 -0.29 -14.98
CA LEU A 21 -1.42 -1.30 -15.00
C LEU A 21 -2.35 -1.10 -16.21
N GLN A 22 -2.81 0.14 -16.46
CA GLN A 22 -3.64 0.43 -17.64
C GLN A 22 -2.93 0.09 -18.95
N LYS A 23 -1.67 0.52 -19.13
CA LYS A 23 -0.88 0.23 -20.34
C LYS A 23 -0.72 -1.26 -20.59
N ASN A 24 -0.73 -2.08 -19.53
CA ASN A 24 -0.60 -3.54 -19.62
C ASN A 24 -1.94 -4.28 -19.61
N GLY A 25 -3.07 -3.59 -19.78
CA GLY A 25 -4.38 -4.21 -19.97
C GLY A 25 -5.06 -4.66 -18.68
N PHE A 26 -4.63 -4.16 -17.50
CA PHE A 26 -5.34 -4.32 -16.24
C PHE A 26 -6.37 -3.19 -16.06
N THR A 27 -7.32 -3.42 -15.17
CA THR A 27 -8.29 -2.39 -14.74
C THR A 27 -7.95 -1.96 -13.32
N PRO A 28 -7.15 -0.87 -13.12
CA PRO A 28 -6.87 -0.37 -11.79
C PRO A 28 -8.07 0.35 -11.20
N ILE A 29 -8.32 0.14 -9.90
CA ILE A 29 -9.22 0.91 -9.06
C ILE A 29 -8.37 1.51 -7.94
N VAL A 30 -8.33 2.83 -7.83
CA VAL A 30 -7.57 3.53 -6.78
C VAL A 30 -8.40 3.64 -5.53
N TYR A 31 -7.80 3.28 -4.38
CA TYR A 31 -8.37 3.47 -3.05
C TYR A 31 -7.37 4.28 -2.21
N ASP A 32 -7.75 5.51 -1.84
CA ASP A 32 -6.84 6.44 -1.16
C ASP A 32 -7.64 7.37 -0.23
N ASN A 33 -7.12 7.70 0.94
CA ASN A 33 -7.76 8.65 1.85
C ASN A 33 -7.35 10.11 1.59
N LEU A 34 -6.52 10.33 0.57
CA LEU A 34 -6.01 11.63 0.12
C LEU A 34 -5.29 12.46 1.21
N SER A 35 -4.85 11.81 2.28
CA SER A 35 -4.12 12.49 3.37
C SER A 35 -2.76 13.06 2.91
N THR A 36 -2.12 12.38 1.95
CA THR A 36 -0.87 12.81 1.31
C THR A 36 -0.91 12.63 -0.21
N GLY A 37 -1.83 11.82 -0.72
CA GLY A 37 -2.09 11.64 -2.14
C GLY A 37 -2.89 12.81 -2.74
N HIS A 38 -2.88 12.90 -4.06
CA HIS A 38 -3.57 13.95 -4.80
C HIS A 38 -4.50 13.33 -5.84
N ALA A 39 -5.79 13.64 -5.78
CA ALA A 39 -6.77 13.13 -6.76
C ALA A 39 -6.35 13.45 -8.21
N ALA A 40 -5.72 14.61 -8.44
CA ALA A 40 -5.21 15.00 -9.77
C ALA A 40 -4.04 14.12 -10.30
N ALA A 41 -3.46 13.26 -9.47
CA ALA A 41 -2.43 12.30 -9.91
C ALA A 41 -3.05 11.01 -10.47
N VAL A 42 -4.35 10.82 -10.32
CA VAL A 42 -5.08 9.66 -10.86
C VAL A 42 -5.63 10.02 -12.23
N PRO A 43 -5.38 9.20 -13.29
CA PRO A 43 -5.95 9.46 -14.62
C PRO A 43 -7.49 9.56 -14.59
N GLU A 44 -8.07 10.45 -15.38
CA GLU A 44 -9.52 10.75 -15.37
C GLU A 44 -10.38 9.50 -15.65
N GLU A 45 -9.88 8.57 -16.44
CA GLU A 45 -10.56 7.32 -16.79
C GLU A 45 -10.46 6.23 -15.73
N VAL A 46 -9.64 6.43 -14.67
CA VAL A 46 -9.47 5.47 -13.59
C VAL A 46 -10.43 5.78 -12.44
N GLN A 47 -11.11 4.75 -11.95
CA GLN A 47 -11.98 4.91 -10.78
C GLN A 47 -11.14 5.23 -9.54
N LEU A 48 -11.36 6.42 -8.99
CA LEU A 48 -10.86 6.80 -7.67
C LEU A 48 -11.99 6.62 -6.64
N VAL A 49 -11.67 5.89 -5.57
CA VAL A 49 -12.52 5.73 -4.39
C VAL A 49 -11.80 6.36 -3.21
N GLU A 50 -12.37 7.40 -2.63
CA GLU A 50 -11.85 8.00 -1.40
C GLU A 50 -12.28 7.16 -0.20
N GLY A 51 -11.29 6.65 0.56
CA GLY A 51 -11.55 5.81 1.73
C GLY A 51 -10.29 5.49 2.52
N ASP A 52 -10.48 5.06 3.76
CA ASP A 52 -9.39 4.72 4.68
C ASP A 52 -9.22 3.20 4.82
N ILE A 53 -7.96 2.72 4.86
CA ILE A 53 -7.66 1.28 5.01
C ILE A 53 -8.14 0.69 6.34
N HIS A 54 -8.50 1.53 7.31
CA HIS A 54 -9.08 1.08 8.57
C HIS A 54 -10.58 0.77 8.48
N ASP A 55 -11.27 1.20 7.40
CA ASP A 55 -12.68 0.86 7.18
C ASP A 55 -12.82 -0.49 6.46
N VAL A 56 -12.74 -1.57 7.24
CA VAL A 56 -12.85 -2.95 6.74
C VAL A 56 -14.17 -3.20 6.02
N ALA A 57 -15.27 -2.63 6.50
CA ALA A 57 -16.59 -2.84 5.90
C ALA A 57 -16.67 -2.18 4.52
N PHE A 58 -16.18 -0.96 4.39
CA PHE A 58 -16.13 -0.24 3.13
C PHE A 58 -15.17 -0.89 2.13
N LEU A 59 -13.98 -1.31 2.59
CA LEU A 59 -13.03 -2.08 1.75
C LEU A 59 -13.67 -3.35 1.18
N LYS A 60 -14.36 -4.14 2.00
CA LYS A 60 -15.10 -5.34 1.53
C LYS A 60 -16.15 -5.00 0.49
N HIS A 61 -16.90 -3.91 0.72
CA HIS A 61 -17.91 -3.45 -0.22
C HIS A 61 -17.28 -3.06 -1.57
N ILE A 62 -16.21 -2.30 -1.56
CA ILE A 62 -15.48 -1.88 -2.77
C ILE A 62 -14.89 -3.07 -3.51
N MET A 63 -14.27 -4.03 -2.79
CA MET A 63 -13.73 -5.24 -3.41
C MET A 63 -14.82 -6.06 -4.11
N ALA A 64 -15.99 -6.17 -3.50
CA ALA A 64 -17.12 -6.87 -4.11
C ALA A 64 -17.74 -6.08 -5.27
N GLN A 65 -17.93 -4.76 -5.12
CA GLN A 65 -18.53 -3.89 -6.13
C GLN A 65 -17.73 -3.87 -7.43
N PHE A 66 -16.42 -3.84 -7.33
CA PHE A 66 -15.52 -3.77 -8.49
C PHE A 66 -14.94 -5.13 -8.89
N GLU A 67 -15.43 -6.23 -8.30
CA GLU A 67 -14.97 -7.59 -8.60
C GLU A 67 -13.44 -7.70 -8.58
N ILE A 68 -12.83 -7.24 -7.47
CA ILE A 68 -11.36 -7.16 -7.33
C ILE A 68 -10.72 -8.53 -7.32
N ASP A 69 -9.73 -8.74 -8.21
CA ASP A 69 -8.97 -9.98 -8.33
C ASP A 69 -7.67 -9.95 -7.50
N ALA A 70 -7.05 -8.77 -7.36
CA ALA A 70 -5.77 -8.59 -6.67
C ALA A 70 -5.64 -7.20 -6.04
N VAL A 71 -4.75 -7.08 -5.06
CA VAL A 71 -4.43 -5.81 -4.40
C VAL A 71 -2.96 -5.47 -4.61
N ILE A 72 -2.65 -4.18 -4.88
CA ILE A 72 -1.31 -3.61 -4.74
C ILE A 72 -1.36 -2.57 -3.62
N HIS A 73 -0.57 -2.80 -2.57
CA HIS A 73 -0.65 -2.02 -1.33
C HIS A 73 0.49 -1.04 -1.19
N PHE A 74 0.21 0.26 -1.44
CA PHE A 74 1.13 1.39 -1.22
C PHE A 74 0.72 2.27 -0.04
N ALA A 75 -0.53 2.22 0.43
CA ALA A 75 -1.01 3.07 1.50
C ALA A 75 -0.19 2.88 2.79
N ALA A 76 0.63 3.88 3.10
CA ALA A 76 1.48 3.87 4.29
C ALA A 76 1.97 5.27 4.64
N SER A 77 2.21 5.53 5.92
CA SER A 77 3.05 6.65 6.35
C SER A 77 4.51 6.28 6.09
N SER A 78 5.29 7.16 5.41
CA SER A 78 6.61 6.81 4.87
C SER A 78 7.76 7.76 5.26
N LEU A 79 7.50 8.79 6.07
CA LEU A 79 8.52 9.75 6.49
C LEU A 79 9.34 9.20 7.65
N VAL A 80 10.59 8.81 7.38
CA VAL A 80 11.49 8.16 8.34
C VAL A 80 11.68 9.02 9.60
N GLY A 81 11.94 10.33 9.45
CA GLY A 81 12.12 11.26 10.57
C GLY A 81 10.87 11.32 11.45
N GLU A 82 9.69 11.55 10.85
CA GLU A 82 8.41 11.57 11.57
C GLU A 82 8.14 10.24 12.31
N SER A 83 8.57 9.11 11.73
CA SER A 83 8.37 7.80 12.36
C SER A 83 9.06 7.66 13.71
N MET A 84 10.19 8.36 13.91
CA MET A 84 10.94 8.38 15.17
C MET A 84 10.32 9.33 16.20
N GLU A 85 9.65 10.39 15.75
CA GLU A 85 8.98 11.38 16.60
C GLU A 85 7.58 10.90 17.02
N ASN A 86 6.86 10.25 16.10
CA ASN A 86 5.50 9.75 16.31
C ASN A 86 5.35 8.27 15.94
N PRO A 87 5.97 7.34 16.66
CA PRO A 87 5.93 5.91 16.33
C PRO A 87 4.52 5.33 16.31
N SER A 88 3.64 5.78 17.20
CA SER A 88 2.26 5.27 17.30
C SER A 88 1.48 5.46 16.00
N LYS A 89 1.62 6.60 15.33
CA LYS A 89 1.01 6.87 14.03
C LYS A 89 1.43 5.82 12.99
N TYR A 90 2.71 5.43 12.99
CA TYR A 90 3.26 4.48 12.02
C TYR A 90 2.80 3.05 12.30
N TYR A 91 2.79 2.61 13.55
CA TYR A 91 2.25 1.30 13.90
C TYR A 91 0.75 1.20 13.61
N PHE A 92 -0.01 2.21 13.99
CA PHE A 92 -1.45 2.26 13.71
C PHE A 92 -1.71 2.24 12.20
N ASN A 93 -1.15 3.20 11.46
CA ASN A 93 -1.45 3.32 10.03
C ASN A 93 -0.87 2.15 9.21
N ASN A 94 0.41 1.78 9.42
CA ASN A 94 1.04 0.81 8.54
C ASN A 94 0.71 -0.62 8.95
N VAL A 95 0.85 -0.98 10.23
CA VAL A 95 0.65 -2.37 10.67
C VAL A 95 -0.82 -2.67 10.85
N GLU A 96 -1.54 -1.91 11.65
CA GLU A 96 -2.97 -2.15 11.90
C GLU A 96 -3.79 -1.94 10.63
N GLY A 97 -3.52 -0.87 9.85
CA GLY A 97 -4.18 -0.65 8.56
C GLY A 97 -3.96 -1.79 7.56
N SER A 98 -2.75 -2.37 7.49
CA SER A 98 -2.48 -3.55 6.65
C SER A 98 -3.21 -4.79 7.13
N LEU A 99 -3.34 -5.00 8.46
CA LEU A 99 -4.14 -6.10 9.00
C LEU A 99 -5.63 -5.96 8.63
N HIS A 100 -6.18 -4.75 8.70
CA HIS A 100 -7.55 -4.47 8.27
C HIS A 100 -7.74 -4.72 6.76
N LEU A 101 -6.77 -4.33 5.94
CA LEU A 101 -6.79 -4.64 4.50
C LEU A 101 -6.82 -6.16 4.26
N LEU A 102 -5.96 -6.92 4.93
CA LEU A 102 -5.93 -8.39 4.83
C LEU A 102 -7.24 -9.03 5.32
N GLU A 103 -7.84 -8.50 6.38
CA GLU A 103 -9.17 -8.93 6.84
C GLU A 103 -10.25 -8.66 5.79
N ALA A 104 -10.21 -7.48 5.15
CA ALA A 104 -11.13 -7.13 4.08
C ALA A 104 -10.97 -8.07 2.87
N MET A 105 -9.74 -8.31 2.43
CA MET A 105 -9.39 -9.23 1.34
C MET A 105 -9.92 -10.64 1.63
N LYS A 106 -9.65 -11.18 2.82
CA LYS A 106 -10.16 -12.49 3.24
C LYS A 106 -11.69 -12.55 3.20
N GLY A 107 -12.36 -11.50 3.68
CA GLY A 107 -13.82 -11.42 3.67
C GLY A 107 -14.44 -11.26 2.29
N ALA A 108 -13.70 -10.74 1.32
CA ALA A 108 -14.11 -10.58 -0.06
C ALA A 108 -13.64 -11.73 -0.98
N GLY A 109 -12.82 -12.67 -0.49
CA GLY A 109 -12.27 -13.77 -1.28
C GLY A 109 -11.16 -13.34 -2.25
N VAL A 110 -10.41 -12.28 -1.93
CA VAL A 110 -9.28 -11.79 -2.72
C VAL A 110 -7.98 -12.36 -2.16
N ASP A 111 -7.30 -13.22 -2.93
CA ASP A 111 -6.16 -14.00 -2.44
C ASP A 111 -4.78 -13.43 -2.85
N TYR A 112 -4.73 -12.49 -3.77
CA TYR A 112 -3.48 -11.98 -4.32
C TYR A 112 -3.17 -10.56 -3.83
N ILE A 113 -1.97 -10.38 -3.24
CA ILE A 113 -1.47 -9.08 -2.82
C ILE A 113 -0.02 -8.89 -3.24
N VAL A 114 0.30 -7.69 -3.73
CA VAL A 114 1.66 -7.19 -3.87
C VAL A 114 1.84 -6.07 -2.86
N PHE A 115 2.80 -6.24 -1.96
CA PHE A 115 3.08 -5.27 -0.90
C PHE A 115 4.35 -4.46 -1.21
N SER A 116 4.24 -3.14 -1.14
CA SER A 116 5.39 -2.24 -1.24
C SER A 116 6.16 -2.20 0.08
N SER A 117 7.23 -2.98 0.18
CA SER A 117 8.17 -2.91 1.30
C SER A 117 9.14 -1.72 1.12
N THR A 118 10.32 -1.76 1.72
CA THR A 118 11.30 -0.67 1.69
C THR A 118 12.72 -1.19 1.90
N ALA A 119 13.72 -0.53 1.31
CA ALA A 119 15.12 -0.80 1.62
C ALA A 119 15.47 -0.53 3.10
N ALA A 120 14.68 0.29 3.80
CA ALA A 120 14.87 0.57 5.24
C ALA A 120 14.72 -0.68 6.14
N VAL A 121 14.19 -1.79 5.64
CA VAL A 121 14.12 -3.08 6.37
C VAL A 121 15.51 -3.68 6.59
N TYR A 122 16.48 -3.34 5.73
CA TYR A 122 17.86 -3.82 5.84
C TYR A 122 18.72 -3.01 6.82
N GLY A 123 18.26 -1.79 7.21
CA GLY A 123 18.99 -0.90 8.12
C GLY A 123 20.33 -0.44 7.54
N GLU A 124 21.43 -0.72 8.26
CA GLU A 124 22.80 -0.41 7.84
C GLU A 124 23.44 -1.69 7.27
N PRO A 125 23.40 -1.93 5.96
CA PRO A 125 23.91 -3.16 5.36
C PRO A 125 25.45 -3.20 5.38
N GLU A 126 26.02 -4.37 5.56
CA GLU A 126 27.48 -4.57 5.55
C GLU A 126 28.12 -4.34 4.17
N SER A 127 27.33 -4.47 3.11
CA SER A 127 27.79 -4.29 1.72
C SER A 127 26.71 -3.71 0.82
N VAL A 128 27.14 -3.03 -0.25
CA VAL A 128 26.28 -2.51 -1.33
C VAL A 128 26.81 -3.00 -2.67
N PRO A 129 25.94 -3.32 -3.65
CA PRO A 129 24.48 -3.24 -3.59
C PRO A 129 23.88 -4.24 -2.61
N ILE A 130 22.77 -3.87 -1.96
CA ILE A 130 22.04 -4.73 -1.01
C ILE A 130 21.45 -5.90 -1.78
N LYS A 131 21.64 -7.13 -1.28
CA LYS A 131 21.04 -8.33 -1.86
C LYS A 131 19.76 -8.72 -1.12
N GLU A 132 18.88 -9.50 -1.77
CA GLU A 132 17.61 -9.94 -1.17
C GLU A 132 17.80 -10.84 0.05
N ASP A 133 18.91 -11.57 0.15
CA ASP A 133 19.27 -12.42 1.27
C ASP A 133 20.05 -11.69 2.39
N SER A 134 20.22 -10.36 2.28
CA SER A 134 20.87 -9.55 3.32
C SER A 134 20.07 -9.55 4.62
N CYS A 135 20.75 -9.42 5.76
CA CYS A 135 20.12 -9.40 7.07
C CYS A 135 19.12 -8.26 7.21
N LEU A 136 17.93 -8.56 7.72
CA LEU A 136 16.88 -7.57 7.99
C LEU A 136 17.06 -7.00 9.40
N ASN A 137 17.50 -5.76 9.51
CA ASN A 137 17.78 -5.08 10.79
C ASN A 137 17.42 -3.59 10.73
N PRO A 138 16.14 -3.23 10.64
CA PRO A 138 15.72 -1.84 10.50
C PRO A 138 16.13 -0.98 11.68
N THR A 139 16.69 0.21 11.41
CA THR A 139 17.19 1.16 12.39
C THR A 139 16.16 2.23 12.78
N ASN A 140 15.00 2.27 12.12
CA ASN A 140 13.93 3.24 12.37
C ASN A 140 12.56 2.57 12.43
N VAL A 141 11.58 3.31 12.98
CA VAL A 141 10.21 2.81 13.17
C VAL A 141 9.53 2.51 11.84
N TYR A 142 9.69 3.37 10.83
CA TYR A 142 9.13 3.10 9.49
C TYR A 142 9.59 1.75 8.94
N GLY A 143 10.91 1.51 8.91
CA GLY A 143 11.47 0.23 8.47
C GLY A 143 10.96 -0.96 9.29
N ARG A 144 10.81 -0.81 10.61
CA ARG A 144 10.23 -1.85 11.48
C ARG A 144 8.78 -2.16 11.13
N THR A 145 7.94 -1.14 10.90
CA THR A 145 6.55 -1.36 10.51
C THR A 145 6.44 -2.08 9.17
N LYS A 146 7.30 -1.75 8.20
CA LYS A 146 7.33 -2.42 6.90
C LYS A 146 7.86 -3.86 6.98
N LEU A 147 8.74 -4.16 7.93
CA LEU A 147 9.22 -5.53 8.17
C LEU A 147 8.17 -6.41 8.85
N MET A 148 7.26 -5.82 9.65
CA MET A 148 6.22 -6.56 10.38
C MET A 148 5.06 -7.03 9.48
N ILE A 149 4.87 -6.38 8.35
CA ILE A 149 3.84 -6.71 7.35
C ILE A 149 4.35 -7.82 6.42
#